data_1eb03005317db98a68e256d719a7ce74
#
_entry.id   1eb03005317db98a68e256d719a7ce74
#
_cell.length_a   1.000
_cell.length_b   1.000
_cell.length_c   1.000
_cell.angle_alpha   90.00
_cell.angle_beta   90.00
_cell.angle_gamma   90.00
#
_symmetry.space_group_name_H-M   'P 1'
#
loop_
_entity.id
_entity.type
_entity.pdbx_description
1 polymer ?
#
loop_
_entity_poly.entity_id
_entity_poly.type
_entity_poly.pdbx_seq_one_letter_code
_entity_poly.pdbx_strand_id
1 'polypeptide(L)'
;NKTILKSSAIVRQRYRKENMYFLAIELINNLEKIQRRQFFRLPCTIDMDFYEVRYDDKAESELEFCKKMYKNHAINIKNMNTVKSVILDISGGGIRFSLSTPLEEGTYFMAQFSLALEECTQQFNIVCKVINCTQSLDYADRYFARSKFIFDRMTEREKIVRFVFEEERRIRRREME
;
A
#
# COMPACT_ATOMS: atom_id res chain seq x y z
N ASN A 1 14.35 4.72 7.68
CA ASN A 1 14.37 3.89 6.46
C ASN A 1 15.35 2.73 6.65
N LYS A 2 14.83 1.47 6.69
CA LYS A 2 15.72 0.30 6.73
C LYS A 2 16.38 0.14 5.36
N THR A 3 17.68 0.33 5.31
CA THR A 3 18.51 0.03 4.14
C THR A 3 18.50 -1.48 3.89
N ILE A 4 18.26 -1.88 2.64
CA ILE A 4 18.34 -3.28 2.25
C ILE A 4 19.65 -3.48 1.52
N LEU A 5 20.38 -4.48 1.98
CA LEU A 5 21.65 -4.90 1.41
C LEU A 5 21.43 -6.25 0.73
N LYS A 6 22.08 -6.45 -0.41
CA LYS A 6 22.12 -7.72 -1.15
C LYS A 6 23.58 -8.13 -1.33
N SER A 7 23.82 -9.42 -1.18
CA SER A 7 25.07 -10.06 -1.57
C SER A 7 24.77 -11.51 -1.98
N SER A 8 25.67 -12.10 -2.76
CA SER A 8 25.70 -13.53 -2.97
C SER A 8 26.52 -14.17 -1.85
N ALA A 9 26.08 -15.34 -1.40
CA ALA A 9 26.77 -16.05 -0.33
C ALA A 9 26.77 -17.56 -0.54
N ILE A 10 27.77 -18.24 -0.02
CA ILE A 10 27.84 -19.70 0.03
C ILE A 10 27.46 -20.13 1.45
N VAL A 11 26.54 -21.09 1.58
CA VAL A 11 26.24 -21.71 2.85
C VAL A 11 27.35 -22.71 3.16
N ARG A 12 28.21 -22.40 4.15
CA ARG A 12 29.32 -23.23 4.57
C ARG A 12 28.87 -24.31 5.56
N GLN A 13 27.94 -23.98 6.45
CA GLN A 13 27.49 -24.91 7.48
C GLN A 13 26.02 -24.64 7.85
N ARG A 14 25.30 -25.70 8.14
CA ARG A 14 23.95 -25.66 8.72
C ARG A 14 23.96 -26.43 10.02
N TYR A 15 23.46 -25.83 11.09
CA TYR A 15 23.40 -26.51 12.40
C TYR A 15 22.16 -26.06 13.16
N ARG A 16 21.76 -26.89 14.12
CA ARG A 16 20.64 -26.61 15.02
C ARG A 16 21.19 -26.49 16.44
N LYS A 17 20.77 -25.46 17.14
CA LYS A 17 21.02 -25.32 18.57
C LYS A 17 19.67 -25.04 19.25
N GLU A 18 19.27 -25.93 20.16
CA GLU A 18 17.95 -25.92 20.79
C GLU A 18 16.83 -25.93 19.73
N ASN A 19 15.92 -24.93 19.74
CA ASN A 19 14.82 -24.81 18.78
C ASN A 19 15.11 -23.85 17.61
N MET A 20 16.38 -23.44 17.45
CA MET A 20 16.78 -22.50 16.40
C MET A 20 17.67 -23.17 15.37
N TYR A 21 17.46 -22.81 14.10
CA TYR A 21 18.30 -23.22 12.97
C TYR A 21 19.25 -22.07 12.61
N PHE A 22 20.51 -22.42 12.41
CA PHE A 22 21.57 -21.46 12.07
C PHE A 22 22.20 -21.84 10.74
N LEU A 23 22.60 -20.80 10.00
CA LEU A 23 23.39 -20.92 8.78
C LEU A 23 24.68 -20.12 8.97
N ALA A 24 25.83 -20.77 8.80
CA ALA A 24 27.10 -20.08 8.60
C ALA A 24 27.26 -19.79 7.10
N ILE A 25 27.34 -18.53 6.73
CA ILE A 25 27.44 -18.09 5.34
C ILE A 25 28.74 -17.32 5.11
N GLU A 26 29.34 -17.50 3.95
CA GLU A 26 30.47 -16.71 3.46
C GLU A 26 29.99 -15.82 2.31
N LEU A 27 30.17 -14.50 2.45
CA LEU A 27 29.83 -13.56 1.39
C LEU A 27 30.84 -13.66 0.24
N ILE A 28 30.35 -13.81 -0.98
CA ILE A 28 31.17 -13.85 -2.19
C ILE A 28 31.47 -12.45 -2.69
N ASN A 29 30.51 -11.55 -2.57
CA ASN A 29 30.57 -10.19 -3.09
C ASN A 29 30.38 -9.18 -1.95
N ASN A 30 30.78 -7.93 -2.19
CA ASN A 30 30.47 -6.83 -1.29
C ASN A 30 28.96 -6.64 -1.15
N LEU A 31 28.53 -6.08 -0.01
CA LEU A 31 27.14 -5.72 0.25
C LEU A 31 26.74 -4.53 -0.62
N GLU A 32 25.78 -4.75 -1.50
CA GLU A 32 25.24 -3.72 -2.38
C GLU A 32 23.93 -3.17 -1.81
N LYS A 33 23.81 -1.84 -1.75
CA LYS A 33 22.57 -1.18 -1.34
C LYS A 33 21.54 -1.28 -2.46
N ILE A 34 20.37 -1.88 -2.14
CA ILE A 34 19.27 -1.98 -3.10
C ILE A 34 18.16 -1.01 -2.72
N GLN A 35 17.78 -0.14 -3.65
CA GLN A 35 16.59 0.65 -3.59
C GLN A 35 15.44 -0.12 -4.27
N ARG A 36 14.60 -0.81 -3.46
CA ARG A 36 13.44 -1.57 -3.98
C ARG A 36 12.18 -0.73 -4.12
N ARG A 37 12.11 0.43 -3.43
CA ARG A 37 10.91 1.27 -3.44
C ARG A 37 11.03 2.34 -4.52
N GLN A 38 10.10 2.31 -5.44
CA GLN A 38 9.97 3.35 -6.47
C GLN A 38 9.42 4.66 -5.88
N PHE A 39 8.59 4.57 -4.83
CA PHE A 39 7.97 5.72 -4.18
C PHE A 39 8.31 5.76 -2.70
N PHE A 40 8.46 6.97 -2.18
CA PHE A 40 8.48 7.23 -0.76
C PHE A 40 7.12 6.86 -0.15
N ARG A 41 7.11 6.38 1.08
CA ARG A 41 5.90 6.07 1.84
C ARG A 41 5.81 7.03 3.00
N LEU A 42 4.75 7.81 3.00
CA LEU A 42 4.43 8.77 4.04
C LEU A 42 3.59 8.07 5.12
N PRO A 43 4.09 7.91 6.36
CA PRO A 43 3.25 7.54 7.49
C PRO A 43 2.19 8.61 7.72
N CYS A 44 0.93 8.20 7.88
CA CYS A 44 -0.19 9.14 8.04
C CYS A 44 -1.33 8.46 8.79
N THR A 45 -2.34 9.26 9.14
CA THR A 45 -3.64 8.79 9.65
C THR A 45 -4.72 9.52 8.86
N ILE A 46 -5.27 8.83 7.85
CA ILE A 46 -6.25 9.41 6.93
C ILE A 46 -7.47 8.50 6.93
N ASP A 47 -8.65 9.06 7.21
CA ASP A 47 -9.90 8.32 7.13
C ASP A 47 -10.17 7.89 5.68
N MET A 48 -10.66 6.67 5.52
CA MET A 48 -10.98 6.06 4.26
C MET A 48 -12.25 5.24 4.36
N ASP A 49 -13.14 5.42 3.43
CA ASP A 49 -14.22 4.49 3.15
C ASP A 49 -13.85 3.62 1.95
N PHE A 50 -14.24 2.36 1.98
CA PHE A 50 -14.03 1.49 0.82
C PHE A 50 -15.16 0.48 0.66
N TYR A 51 -15.29 -0.07 -0.55
CA TYR A 51 -16.15 -1.21 -0.83
C TYR A 51 -15.46 -2.16 -1.81
N GLU A 52 -15.66 -3.46 -1.59
CA GLU A 52 -15.11 -4.49 -2.45
C GLU A 52 -15.82 -4.49 -3.80
N VAL A 53 -15.06 -4.76 -4.86
CA VAL A 53 -15.58 -4.88 -6.22
C VAL A 53 -15.18 -6.24 -6.79
N ARG A 54 -16.13 -6.90 -7.45
CA ARG A 54 -15.90 -8.21 -8.05
C ARG A 54 -15.24 -8.03 -9.41
N TYR A 55 -14.13 -8.73 -9.59
CA TYR A 55 -13.41 -8.83 -10.85
C TYR A 55 -13.54 -10.25 -11.40
N ASP A 56 -13.94 -10.38 -12.66
CA ASP A 56 -13.97 -11.65 -13.37
C ASP A 56 -12.88 -11.63 -14.45
N ASP A 57 -11.76 -12.29 -14.17
CA ASP A 57 -10.59 -12.38 -15.04
C ASP A 57 -10.84 -13.15 -16.33
N LYS A 58 -11.94 -13.94 -16.40
CA LYS A 58 -12.36 -14.67 -17.60
C LYS A 58 -13.21 -13.83 -18.52
N ALA A 59 -13.90 -12.81 -17.98
CA ALA A 59 -14.84 -11.98 -18.71
C ALA A 59 -14.21 -10.73 -19.31
N GLU A 60 -13.18 -10.16 -18.65
CA GLU A 60 -12.58 -8.89 -19.05
C GLU A 60 -11.11 -8.77 -18.60
N SER A 61 -10.35 -7.91 -19.28
CA SER A 61 -8.99 -7.56 -18.84
C SER A 61 -9.01 -6.65 -17.60
N GLU A 62 -7.93 -6.67 -16.78
CA GLU A 62 -7.80 -5.80 -15.60
C GLU A 62 -8.00 -4.31 -15.95
N LEU A 63 -7.51 -3.88 -17.10
CA LEU A 63 -7.63 -2.50 -17.57
C LEU A 63 -9.08 -2.11 -17.92
N GLU A 64 -9.81 -2.98 -18.62
CA GLU A 64 -11.21 -2.76 -18.97
C GLU A 64 -12.09 -2.73 -17.74
N PHE A 65 -11.89 -3.66 -16.83
CA PHE A 65 -12.53 -3.68 -15.52
C PHE A 65 -12.34 -2.35 -14.77
N CYS A 66 -11.11 -1.89 -14.65
CA CYS A 66 -10.82 -0.64 -13.93
C CYS A 66 -11.50 0.57 -14.59
N LYS A 67 -11.44 0.71 -15.92
CA LYS A 67 -12.14 1.77 -16.65
C LYS A 67 -13.65 1.75 -16.41
N LYS A 68 -14.25 0.56 -16.39
CA LYS A 68 -15.67 0.36 -16.10
C LYS A 68 -16.01 0.77 -14.67
N MET A 69 -15.16 0.41 -13.70
CA MET A 69 -15.35 0.79 -12.30
C MET A 69 -15.30 2.30 -12.11
N TYR A 70 -14.34 3.01 -12.70
CA TYR A 70 -14.27 4.47 -12.66
C TYR A 70 -15.50 5.13 -13.29
N LYS A 71 -15.98 4.58 -14.42
CA LYS A 71 -17.18 5.10 -15.11
C LYS A 71 -18.45 4.89 -14.27
N ASN A 72 -18.61 3.72 -13.64
CA ASN A 72 -19.81 3.36 -12.89
C ASN A 72 -19.82 3.98 -11.49
N HIS A 73 -18.64 4.27 -10.90
CA HIS A 73 -18.56 4.88 -9.59
C HIS A 73 -19.33 6.21 -9.51
N ALA A 74 -19.26 7.04 -10.54
CA ALA A 74 -20.00 8.30 -10.60
C ALA A 74 -21.53 8.14 -10.52
N ILE A 75 -22.05 6.95 -10.83
CA ILE A 75 -23.51 6.68 -10.94
C ILE A 75 -24.07 6.02 -9.67
N ASN A 76 -23.29 5.20 -8.94
CA ASN A 76 -23.81 4.26 -7.93
C ASN A 76 -23.39 4.51 -6.47
N ILE A 77 -22.76 5.64 -6.14
CA ILE A 77 -22.21 5.92 -4.80
C ILE A 77 -23.24 5.81 -3.68
N LYS A 78 -24.52 6.13 -3.94
CA LYS A 78 -25.55 6.24 -2.89
C LYS A 78 -26.04 4.91 -2.29
N ASN A 79 -25.76 3.77 -2.93
CA ASN A 79 -26.34 2.47 -2.56
C ASN A 79 -25.30 1.40 -2.20
N MET A 80 -24.03 1.74 -1.99
CA MET A 80 -23.00 0.77 -1.66
C MET A 80 -22.72 0.76 -0.16
N ASN A 81 -22.72 -0.44 0.44
CA ASN A 81 -22.25 -0.62 1.82
C ASN A 81 -20.74 -0.40 1.86
N THR A 82 -20.34 0.77 2.34
CA THR A 82 -18.92 1.11 2.54
C THR A 82 -18.45 0.65 3.91
N VAL A 83 -17.20 0.22 3.97
CA VAL A 83 -16.50 -0.13 5.21
C VAL A 83 -15.56 1.02 5.57
N LYS A 84 -15.63 1.48 6.82
CA LYS A 84 -14.73 2.51 7.34
C LYS A 84 -13.38 1.91 7.69
N SER A 85 -12.32 2.63 7.36
CA SER A 85 -10.94 2.23 7.57
C SER A 85 -10.04 3.44 7.77
N VAL A 86 -8.78 3.20 8.13
CA VAL A 86 -7.77 4.24 8.30
C VAL A 86 -6.53 3.86 7.51
N ILE A 87 -6.10 4.77 6.63
CA ILE A 87 -4.82 4.67 5.93
C ILE A 87 -3.70 5.00 6.92
N LEU A 88 -2.72 4.10 7.02
CA LEU A 88 -1.57 4.19 7.93
C LEU A 88 -0.27 4.60 7.24
N ASP A 89 -0.16 4.35 5.96
CA ASP A 89 0.85 4.93 5.09
C ASP A 89 0.33 5.02 3.65
N ILE A 90 0.77 6.07 2.93
CA ILE A 90 0.42 6.33 1.55
C ILE A 90 1.67 6.59 0.71
N SER A 91 1.62 6.22 -0.56
CA SER A 91 2.67 6.47 -1.56
C SER A 91 2.07 6.64 -2.95
N GLY A 92 2.86 7.06 -3.93
CA GLY A 92 2.42 7.10 -5.33
C GLY A 92 2.07 5.73 -5.95
N GLY A 93 2.29 4.63 -5.23
CA GLY A 93 2.00 3.28 -5.69
C GLY A 93 0.87 2.57 -4.96
N GLY A 94 0.43 3.07 -3.79
CA GLY A 94 -0.61 2.40 -3.00
C GLY A 94 -0.62 2.83 -1.54
N ILE A 95 -1.43 2.13 -0.76
CA ILE A 95 -1.69 2.40 0.66
C ILE A 95 -1.50 1.16 1.53
N ARG A 96 -1.22 1.40 2.83
CA ARG A 96 -1.40 0.44 3.91
C ARG A 96 -2.49 0.96 4.82
N PHE A 97 -3.44 0.11 5.18
CA PHE A 97 -4.60 0.51 5.96
C PHE A 97 -5.01 -0.58 6.96
N SER A 98 -5.79 -0.20 7.97
CA SER A 98 -6.26 -1.09 9.04
C SER A 98 -7.66 -1.62 8.75
N LEU A 99 -7.96 -2.85 9.20
CA LEU A 99 -9.23 -3.54 9.00
C LEU A 99 -9.64 -4.31 10.26
N SER A 100 -10.94 -4.50 10.46
CA SER A 100 -11.49 -5.41 11.47
C SER A 100 -11.69 -6.84 10.93
N THR A 101 -11.84 -7.00 9.61
CA THR A 101 -11.96 -8.30 8.94
C THR A 101 -10.92 -8.40 7.84
N PRO A 102 -10.28 -9.57 7.63
CA PRO A 102 -9.25 -9.71 6.62
C PRO A 102 -9.83 -9.62 5.20
N LEU A 103 -9.03 -9.07 4.29
CA LEU A 103 -9.28 -9.13 2.85
C LEU A 103 -8.35 -10.18 2.22
N GLU A 104 -8.87 -10.91 1.25
CA GLU A 104 -8.07 -11.87 0.47
C GLU A 104 -7.09 -11.15 -0.45
N GLU A 105 -5.91 -11.76 -0.65
CA GLU A 105 -4.94 -11.29 -1.63
C GLU A 105 -5.54 -11.34 -3.03
N GLY A 106 -5.32 -10.28 -3.80
CA GLY A 106 -5.90 -10.13 -5.13
C GLY A 106 -7.27 -9.47 -5.16
N THR A 107 -7.97 -9.30 -4.02
CA THR A 107 -9.25 -8.59 -3.94
C THR A 107 -9.12 -7.16 -4.47
N TYR A 108 -10.10 -6.76 -5.29
CA TYR A 108 -10.24 -5.38 -5.75
C TYR A 108 -11.24 -4.63 -4.89
N PHE A 109 -10.94 -3.37 -4.65
CA PHE A 109 -11.85 -2.47 -3.93
C PHE A 109 -11.72 -1.03 -4.42
N MET A 110 -12.77 -0.25 -4.27
CA MET A 110 -12.76 1.19 -4.50
C MET A 110 -12.46 1.88 -3.17
N ALA A 111 -11.34 2.58 -3.09
CA ALA A 111 -10.96 3.40 -1.94
C ALA A 111 -11.45 4.84 -2.14
N GLN A 112 -12.03 5.43 -1.10
CA GLN A 112 -12.51 6.82 -1.05
C GLN A 112 -11.84 7.52 0.13
N PHE A 113 -11.07 8.54 -0.14
CA PHE A 113 -10.37 9.33 0.89
C PHE A 113 -10.11 10.74 0.40
N SER A 114 -9.78 11.64 1.32
CA SER A 114 -9.48 13.03 1.00
C SER A 114 -8.07 13.40 1.43
N LEU A 115 -7.38 14.19 0.60
CA LEU A 115 -6.05 14.74 0.90
C LEU A 115 -6.11 16.25 0.92
N ALA A 116 -5.52 16.86 1.95
CA ALA A 116 -5.33 18.30 2.04
C ALA A 116 -4.12 18.69 1.20
N LEU A 117 -4.34 19.22 0.00
CA LEU A 117 -3.35 19.84 -0.86
C LEU A 117 -3.18 21.32 -0.49
N GLU A 118 -2.11 21.98 -0.94
CA GLU A 118 -1.82 23.39 -0.59
C GLU A 118 -2.99 24.34 -0.86
N GLU A 119 -3.73 24.11 -1.94
CA GLU A 119 -4.79 25.03 -2.38
C GLU A 119 -6.20 24.57 -2.00
N CYS A 120 -6.41 23.26 -1.77
CA CYS A 120 -7.73 22.70 -1.49
C CYS A 120 -7.66 21.29 -0.90
N THR A 121 -8.76 20.86 -0.28
CA THR A 121 -8.97 19.43 0.03
C THR A 121 -9.56 18.75 -1.18
N GLN A 122 -8.88 17.73 -1.67
CA GLN A 122 -9.33 16.94 -2.82
C GLN A 122 -9.75 15.55 -2.41
N GLN A 123 -10.92 15.12 -2.88
CA GLN A 123 -11.40 13.75 -2.74
C GLN A 123 -10.84 12.86 -3.85
N PHE A 124 -10.43 11.65 -3.46
CA PHE A 124 -9.94 10.61 -4.34
C PHE A 124 -10.84 9.39 -4.27
N ASN A 125 -11.11 8.80 -5.43
CA ASN A 125 -11.83 7.55 -5.58
C ASN A 125 -10.98 6.66 -6.49
N ILE A 126 -10.27 5.69 -5.90
CA ILE A 126 -9.23 4.94 -6.60
C ILE A 126 -9.48 3.45 -6.48
N VAL A 127 -9.45 2.75 -7.61
CA VAL A 127 -9.45 1.29 -7.64
C VAL A 127 -8.12 0.78 -7.08
N CYS A 128 -8.22 -0.11 -6.11
CA CYS A 128 -7.09 -0.73 -5.44
C CYS A 128 -7.16 -2.25 -5.58
N LYS A 129 -5.97 -2.89 -5.56
CA LYS A 129 -5.85 -4.34 -5.48
C LYS A 129 -5.03 -4.71 -4.25
N VAL A 130 -5.56 -5.60 -3.41
CA VAL A 130 -4.86 -6.12 -2.22
C VAL A 130 -3.62 -6.90 -2.65
N ILE A 131 -2.45 -6.54 -2.09
CA ILE A 131 -1.18 -7.25 -2.30
C ILE A 131 -0.99 -8.29 -1.22
N ASN A 132 -1.27 -7.94 0.04
CA ASN A 132 -1.30 -8.86 1.16
C ASN A 132 -2.12 -8.28 2.31
N CYS A 133 -2.62 -9.18 3.18
CA CYS A 133 -3.28 -8.82 4.43
C CYS A 133 -2.68 -9.67 5.55
N THR A 134 -2.32 -9.04 6.67
CA THR A 134 -1.72 -9.72 7.81
C THR A 134 -2.43 -9.33 9.09
N GLN A 135 -2.64 -10.29 9.99
CA GLN A 135 -3.18 -10.02 11.32
C GLN A 135 -2.17 -9.23 12.15
N SER A 136 -2.65 -8.34 12.99
CA SER A 136 -1.83 -7.65 13.99
C SER A 136 -1.30 -8.65 15.00
N LEU A 137 -0.05 -8.46 15.44
CA LEU A 137 0.54 -9.25 16.53
C LEU A 137 -0.02 -8.83 17.91
N ASP A 138 -0.43 -7.57 18.03
CA ASP A 138 -0.87 -6.97 19.29
C ASP A 138 -2.39 -7.04 19.51
N TYR A 139 -3.17 -7.17 18.43
CA TYR A 139 -4.65 -7.15 18.47
C TYR A 139 -5.23 -8.21 17.55
N ALA A 140 -5.92 -9.19 18.14
CA ALA A 140 -6.47 -10.35 17.41
C ALA A 140 -7.57 -10.00 16.39
N ASP A 141 -8.28 -8.89 16.60
CA ASP A 141 -9.37 -8.37 15.76
C ASP A 141 -8.93 -7.29 14.77
N ARG A 142 -7.60 -7.08 14.62
CA ARG A 142 -7.07 -6.07 13.72
C ARG A 142 -6.17 -6.68 12.64
N TYR A 143 -6.40 -6.25 11.42
CA TYR A 143 -5.62 -6.64 10.25
C TYR A 143 -5.02 -5.41 9.58
N PHE A 144 -3.90 -5.61 8.88
CA PHE A 144 -3.23 -4.59 8.08
C PHE A 144 -3.13 -5.08 6.64
N ALA A 145 -3.84 -4.43 5.76
CA ALA A 145 -3.74 -4.70 4.33
C ALA A 145 -2.79 -3.72 3.65
N ARG A 146 -2.10 -4.21 2.62
CA ARG A 146 -1.34 -3.41 1.67
C ARG A 146 -1.95 -3.58 0.30
N SER A 147 -2.16 -2.48 -0.39
CA SER A 147 -2.72 -2.50 -1.72
C SER A 147 -1.91 -1.65 -2.69
N LYS A 148 -2.03 -1.97 -3.97
CA LYS A 148 -1.57 -1.12 -5.07
C LYS A 148 -2.73 -0.31 -5.62
N PHE A 149 -2.46 0.92 -6.01
CA PHE A 149 -3.38 1.73 -6.79
C PHE A 149 -3.38 1.27 -8.25
N ILE A 150 -4.56 1.32 -8.87
CA ILE A 150 -4.74 1.11 -10.30
C ILE A 150 -5.43 2.36 -10.83
N PHE A 151 -4.66 3.26 -11.40
CA PHE A 151 -5.15 4.54 -11.88
C PHE A 151 -5.76 4.43 -13.28
N ASP A 152 -6.89 5.12 -13.50
CA ASP A 152 -7.39 5.40 -14.85
C ASP A 152 -6.58 6.52 -15.51
N ARG A 153 -6.18 7.53 -14.72
CA ARG A 153 -5.44 8.70 -15.20
C ARG A 153 -4.18 8.94 -14.37
N MET A 154 -3.07 9.21 -15.04
CA MET A 154 -1.79 9.49 -14.37
C MET A 154 -1.81 10.78 -13.51
N THR A 155 -2.70 11.72 -13.83
CA THR A 155 -2.86 12.98 -13.09
C THR A 155 -3.25 12.77 -11.62
N GLU A 156 -4.04 11.73 -11.31
CA GLU A 156 -4.39 11.40 -9.91
C GLU A 156 -3.16 10.91 -9.14
N ARG A 157 -2.35 10.09 -9.79
CA ARG A 157 -1.07 9.63 -9.21
C ARG A 157 -0.13 10.79 -8.91
N GLU A 158 0.01 11.73 -9.85
CA GLU A 158 0.87 12.90 -9.69
C GLU A 158 0.43 13.76 -8.50
N LYS A 159 -0.86 13.95 -8.29
CA LYS A 159 -1.40 14.69 -7.13
C LYS A 159 -1.08 13.98 -5.81
N ILE A 160 -1.19 12.65 -5.74
CA ILE A 160 -0.81 11.87 -4.55
C ILE A 160 0.69 11.98 -4.30
N VAL A 161 1.50 11.85 -5.33
CA VAL A 161 2.97 12.00 -5.22
C VAL A 161 3.33 13.39 -4.72
N ARG A 162 2.70 14.44 -5.25
CA ARG A 162 2.88 15.81 -4.78
C ARG A 162 2.53 15.97 -3.30
N PHE A 163 1.36 15.48 -2.88
CA PHE A 163 0.94 15.48 -1.48
C PHE A 163 1.99 14.81 -0.58
N VAL A 164 2.47 13.62 -0.96
CA VAL A 164 3.47 12.87 -0.20
C VAL A 164 4.76 13.67 -0.02
N PHE A 165 5.23 14.35 -1.06
CA PHE A 165 6.44 15.19 -0.99
C PHE A 165 6.23 16.46 -0.15
N GLU A 166 5.08 17.09 -0.25
CA GLU A 166 4.73 18.29 0.53
C GLU A 166 4.68 17.97 2.02
N GLU A 167 4.01 16.90 2.40
CA GLU A 167 3.93 16.45 3.79
C GLU A 167 5.29 15.97 4.34
N GLU A 168 6.08 15.26 3.55
CA GLU A 168 7.45 14.89 3.95
C GLU A 168 8.30 16.13 4.26
N ARG A 169 8.21 17.18 3.44
CA ARG A 169 8.91 18.45 3.68
C ARG A 169 8.42 19.12 4.96
N ARG A 170 7.11 19.10 5.24
CA ARG A 170 6.55 19.66 6.49
C ARG A 170 7.08 18.93 7.71
N ILE A 171 7.09 17.58 7.68
CA ILE A 171 7.59 16.77 8.78
C ILE A 171 9.07 17.10 9.03
N ARG A 172 9.90 17.10 7.99
CA ARG A 172 11.33 17.39 8.12
C ARG A 172 11.63 18.79 8.69
N ARG A 173 10.83 19.80 8.34
CA ARG A 173 10.98 21.16 8.92
C ARG A 173 10.70 21.17 10.41
N ARG A 174 9.64 20.47 10.85
CA ARG A 174 9.28 20.38 12.27
C ARG A 174 10.30 19.59 13.11
N GLU A 175 11.01 18.65 12.52
CA GLU A 175 12.06 17.87 13.19
C GLU A 175 13.38 18.65 13.35
N MET A 176 13.55 19.77 12.62
CA MET A 176 14.74 20.64 12.66
C MET A 176 14.57 21.89 13.55
N GLU A 177 13.36 22.16 14.02
CA GLU A 177 13.00 23.20 15.00
C GLU A 177 13.04 22.65 16.44
#